data_c064bfc39326cc43d2105b3c9f2f4e99
#
_entry.id   c064bfc39326cc43d2105b3c9f2f4e99
#
_cell.length_a   1.000
_cell.length_b   1.000
_cell.length_c   1.000
_cell.angle_alpha   90.00
_cell.angle_beta   90.00
_cell.angle_gamma   90.00
#
_symmetry.space_group_name_H-M   'P 1'
#
loop_
_entity.id
_entity.type
_entity.pdbx_description
1 polymer ?
#
loop_
_entity_poly.entity_id
_entity_poly.type
_entity_poly.pdbx_seq_one_letter_code
_entity_poly.pdbx_strand_id
1 'polypeptide(L)'
;MKLLKLEFFKCRRRKIVLVCAAILAVELLWMGVFFARQDAEDMKQGWMLLLYNLSMVDAIILPLSVATLASRSCELEHKGNTWKLLETMASPVRLYAAKLGWGALVLAVLLVIRSGLFLAVGLVLNFSGPIPWGRFALFTLISWAVSMMVYALQQGLSLWFANQAAALVCGISGSFLGILSMLFPPALIRFVPWGYYGLMALVGMDWNETTRVTRFYWCWPRLSDVALLLIWSAIFLLVGRALFVKKEV
;
A
#
# COMPACT_ATOMS: atom_id res chain seq x y z
N MET A 1 16.41 -17.91 5.57
CA MET A 1 15.16 -18.69 5.43
C MET A 1 14.50 -19.06 6.77
N LYS A 2 15.21 -19.48 7.82
CA LYS A 2 14.61 -19.89 9.12
C LYS A 2 13.81 -18.75 9.81
N LEU A 3 14.37 -17.53 9.87
CA LEU A 3 13.72 -16.37 10.50
C LEU A 3 12.41 -15.95 9.77
N LEU A 4 12.40 -15.97 8.44
CA LEU A 4 11.21 -15.66 7.67
C LEU A 4 10.08 -16.68 7.94
N LYS A 5 10.40 -17.98 8.00
CA LYS A 5 9.46 -19.03 8.39
C LYS A 5 8.90 -18.81 9.81
N LEU A 6 9.75 -18.33 10.72
CA LEU A 6 9.34 -17.99 12.09
C LEU A 6 8.33 -16.84 12.10
N GLU A 7 8.53 -15.78 11.31
CA GLU A 7 7.57 -14.68 11.18
C GLU A 7 6.22 -15.18 10.62
N PHE A 8 6.23 -16.02 9.58
CA PHE A 8 5.00 -16.66 9.07
C PHE A 8 4.26 -17.46 10.15
N PHE A 9 4.99 -18.27 10.92
CA PHE A 9 4.39 -19.09 11.97
C PHE A 9 3.77 -18.26 13.10
N LYS A 10 4.46 -17.20 13.55
CA LYS A 10 3.96 -16.27 14.58
C LYS A 10 2.68 -15.55 14.12
N CYS A 11 2.74 -14.98 12.92
CA CYS A 11 1.66 -14.12 12.39
C CYS A 11 0.41 -14.92 11.98
N ARG A 12 0.57 -16.20 11.59
CA ARG A 12 -0.53 -17.08 11.21
C ARG A 12 -1.60 -17.20 12.31
N ARG A 13 -1.17 -17.36 13.55
CA ARG A 13 -2.10 -17.54 14.70
C ARG A 13 -2.88 -16.26 15.03
N ARG A 14 -2.40 -15.09 14.62
CA ARG A 14 -3.00 -13.78 14.94
C ARG A 14 -3.93 -13.25 13.84
N LYS A 15 -4.18 -14.03 12.80
CA LYS A 15 -5.09 -13.69 11.69
C LYS A 15 -4.78 -12.31 11.05
N ILE A 16 -3.52 -11.86 11.11
CA ILE A 16 -3.10 -10.53 10.62
C ILE A 16 -3.43 -10.36 9.15
N VAL A 17 -3.09 -11.37 8.34
CA VAL A 17 -3.38 -11.39 6.90
C VAL A 17 -4.89 -11.31 6.63
N LEU A 18 -5.72 -11.94 7.48
CA LEU A 18 -7.17 -11.90 7.35
C LEU A 18 -7.72 -10.48 7.61
N VAL A 19 -7.15 -9.75 8.58
CA VAL A 19 -7.54 -8.34 8.82
C VAL A 19 -7.17 -7.48 7.61
N CYS A 20 -5.96 -7.62 7.06
CA CYS A 20 -5.57 -6.90 5.85
C CYS A 20 -6.47 -7.27 4.66
N ALA A 21 -6.79 -8.55 4.48
CA ALA A 21 -7.71 -9.00 3.45
C ALA A 21 -9.12 -8.41 3.64
N ALA A 22 -9.60 -8.27 4.87
CA ALA A 22 -10.88 -7.64 5.17
C ALA A 22 -10.87 -6.14 4.80
N ILE A 23 -9.78 -5.43 5.05
CA ILE A 23 -9.62 -4.03 4.64
C ILE A 23 -9.67 -3.92 3.10
N LEU A 24 -8.99 -4.79 2.37
CA LEU A 24 -9.06 -4.84 0.90
C LEU A 24 -10.44 -5.28 0.39
N ALA A 25 -11.17 -6.11 1.12
CA ALA A 25 -12.55 -6.46 0.79
C ALA A 25 -13.49 -5.25 0.87
N VAL A 26 -13.28 -4.32 1.82
CA VAL A 26 -14.00 -3.04 1.87
C VAL A 26 -13.77 -2.23 0.61
N GLU A 27 -12.55 -2.22 0.08
CA GLU A 27 -12.24 -1.57 -1.20
C GLU A 27 -13.00 -2.19 -2.38
N LEU A 28 -13.05 -3.52 -2.45
CA LEU A 28 -13.84 -4.22 -3.47
C LEU A 28 -15.33 -3.89 -3.39
N LEU A 29 -15.88 -3.84 -2.19
CA LEU A 29 -17.28 -3.44 -1.96
C LEU A 29 -17.52 -1.99 -2.38
N TRP A 30 -16.62 -1.09 -1.99
CA TRP A 30 -16.69 0.31 -2.39
C TRP A 30 -16.72 0.48 -3.91
N MET A 31 -15.78 -0.18 -4.61
CA MET A 31 -15.71 -0.15 -6.07
C MET A 31 -16.94 -0.80 -6.71
N GLY A 32 -17.47 -1.88 -6.13
CA GLY A 32 -18.71 -2.50 -6.58
C GLY A 32 -19.90 -1.54 -6.52
N VAL A 33 -20.06 -0.82 -5.41
CA VAL A 33 -21.11 0.21 -5.25
C VAL A 33 -20.89 1.39 -6.20
N PHE A 34 -19.63 1.79 -6.41
CA PHE A 34 -19.29 2.85 -7.36
C PHE A 34 -19.71 2.47 -8.78
N PHE A 35 -19.32 1.30 -9.27
CA PHE A 35 -19.64 0.85 -10.63
C PHE A 35 -21.13 0.54 -10.84
N ALA A 36 -21.86 0.14 -9.79
CA ALA A 36 -23.30 -0.07 -9.87
C ALA A 36 -24.10 1.23 -10.15
N ARG A 37 -23.46 2.38 -10.03
CA ARG A 37 -24.06 3.71 -10.27
C ARG A 37 -23.60 4.37 -11.57
N GLN A 38 -22.70 3.72 -12.32
CA GLN A 38 -22.16 4.27 -13.57
C GLN A 38 -23.09 3.96 -14.75
N ASP A 39 -23.12 4.88 -15.69
CA ASP A 39 -23.89 4.75 -16.92
C ASP A 39 -23.14 3.91 -17.97
N ALA A 40 -23.87 3.47 -19.02
CA ALA A 40 -23.29 2.69 -20.11
C ALA A 40 -22.18 3.46 -20.88
N GLU A 41 -22.21 4.78 -20.88
CA GLU A 41 -21.19 5.62 -21.51
C GLU A 41 -19.86 5.55 -20.71
N ASP A 42 -19.93 5.62 -19.39
CA ASP A 42 -18.77 5.49 -18.50
C ASP A 42 -18.12 4.11 -18.62
N MET A 43 -18.94 3.06 -18.82
CA MET A 43 -18.45 1.69 -19.01
C MET A 43 -17.63 1.50 -20.30
N LYS A 44 -17.76 2.39 -21.29
CA LYS A 44 -16.90 2.38 -22.48
C LYS A 44 -15.44 2.65 -22.15
N GLN A 45 -15.15 3.38 -21.06
CA GLN A 45 -13.83 3.64 -20.53
C GLN A 45 -13.58 2.87 -19.21
N GLY A 46 -14.32 1.80 -18.93
CA GLY A 46 -14.38 1.11 -17.64
C GLY A 46 -13.02 0.69 -17.09
N TRP A 47 -12.09 0.21 -17.94
CA TRP A 47 -10.73 -0.15 -17.50
C TRP A 47 -9.90 1.06 -17.00
N MET A 48 -10.02 2.21 -17.67
CA MET A 48 -9.35 3.44 -17.23
C MET A 48 -10.02 4.01 -15.99
N LEU A 49 -11.34 4.06 -15.98
CA LEU A 49 -12.14 4.51 -14.85
C LEU A 49 -11.83 3.71 -13.59
N LEU A 50 -11.67 2.38 -13.71
CA LEU A 50 -11.29 1.49 -12.61
C LEU A 50 -9.90 1.86 -12.06
N LEU A 51 -8.87 1.92 -12.90
CA LEU A 51 -7.51 2.21 -12.46
C LEU A 51 -7.35 3.63 -11.92
N TYR A 52 -8.10 4.60 -12.45
CA TYR A 52 -8.14 5.96 -11.92
C TYR A 52 -8.69 6.00 -10.49
N ASN A 53 -9.87 5.40 -10.28
CA ASN A 53 -10.49 5.36 -8.96
C ASN A 53 -9.68 4.54 -7.96
N LEU A 54 -9.08 3.42 -8.40
CA LEU A 54 -8.19 2.63 -7.54
C LEU A 54 -7.02 3.46 -7.04
N SER A 55 -6.41 4.31 -7.87
CA SER A 55 -5.30 5.17 -7.42
C SER A 55 -5.72 6.12 -6.30
N MET A 56 -6.96 6.62 -6.32
CA MET A 56 -7.51 7.48 -5.28
C MET A 56 -7.82 6.70 -3.99
N VAL A 57 -8.48 5.57 -4.12
CA VAL A 57 -8.88 4.73 -2.98
C VAL A 57 -7.65 4.09 -2.33
N ASP A 58 -6.63 3.74 -3.11
CA ASP A 58 -5.34 3.22 -2.64
C ASP A 58 -4.63 4.17 -1.68
N ALA A 59 -4.78 5.47 -1.85
CA ALA A 59 -4.17 6.45 -0.95
C ALA A 59 -4.70 6.36 0.49
N ILE A 60 -5.86 5.74 0.71
CA ILE A 60 -6.45 5.50 2.04
C ILE A 60 -6.28 4.04 2.44
N ILE A 61 -6.71 3.12 1.60
CA ILE A 61 -6.87 1.71 1.95
C ILE A 61 -5.53 0.99 2.11
N LEU A 62 -4.58 1.25 1.21
CA LEU A 62 -3.29 0.57 1.28
C LEU A 62 -2.44 1.04 2.47
N PRO A 63 -2.29 2.34 2.80
CA PRO A 63 -1.59 2.75 4.02
C PRO A 63 -2.21 2.18 5.29
N LEU A 64 -3.54 2.08 5.37
CA LEU A 64 -4.25 1.49 6.51
C LEU A 64 -3.92 0.00 6.65
N SER A 65 -3.91 -0.74 5.53
CA SER A 65 -3.50 -2.14 5.50
C SER A 65 -2.04 -2.32 5.91
N VAL A 66 -1.16 -1.48 5.40
CA VAL A 66 0.28 -1.45 5.72
C VAL A 66 0.51 -1.15 7.19
N ALA A 67 -0.16 -0.13 7.74
CA ALA A 67 -0.04 0.23 9.15
C ALA A 67 -0.51 -0.91 10.07
N THR A 68 -1.61 -1.56 9.72
CA THR A 68 -2.12 -2.72 10.44
C THR A 68 -1.14 -3.88 10.38
N LEU A 69 -0.59 -4.18 9.21
CA LEU A 69 0.36 -5.26 9.01
C LEU A 69 1.63 -5.05 9.84
N ALA A 70 2.23 -3.85 9.78
CA ALA A 70 3.45 -3.50 10.50
C ALA A 70 3.22 -3.50 12.02
N SER A 71 2.20 -2.79 12.49
CA SER A 71 1.87 -2.66 13.90
C SER A 71 1.60 -4.03 14.55
N ARG A 72 0.73 -4.84 13.94
CA ARG A 72 0.39 -6.16 14.46
C ARG A 72 1.56 -7.14 14.45
N SER A 73 2.46 -7.06 13.47
CA SER A 73 3.65 -7.91 13.44
C SER A 73 4.65 -7.56 14.53
N CYS A 74 4.76 -6.28 14.92
CA CYS A 74 5.65 -5.82 15.98
C CYS A 74 5.03 -5.95 17.38
N GLU A 75 3.70 -5.87 17.48
CA GLU A 75 2.96 -6.02 18.75
C GLU A 75 3.25 -7.36 19.46
N LEU A 76 3.51 -8.41 18.68
CA LEU A 76 3.79 -9.75 19.21
C LEU A 76 5.00 -9.75 20.14
N GLU A 77 6.08 -9.10 19.70
CA GLU A 77 7.33 -9.05 20.47
C GLU A 77 7.25 -8.04 21.61
N HIS A 78 6.58 -6.91 21.41
CA HIS A 78 6.38 -5.91 22.47
C HIS A 78 5.53 -6.46 23.62
N LYS A 79 4.41 -7.10 23.32
CA LYS A 79 3.55 -7.70 24.36
C LYS A 79 4.16 -8.94 25.02
N GLY A 80 4.95 -9.71 24.27
CA GLY A 80 5.59 -10.90 24.75
C GLY A 80 6.90 -10.64 25.47
N ASN A 81 7.43 -9.41 25.47
CA ASN A 81 8.78 -9.06 25.94
C ASN A 81 9.85 -10.01 25.36
N THR A 82 9.69 -10.40 24.10
CA THR A 82 10.54 -11.44 23.48
C THR A 82 11.73 -10.87 22.72
N TRP A 83 11.92 -9.55 22.71
CA TRP A 83 13.03 -8.91 21.99
C TRP A 83 14.39 -9.43 22.44
N LYS A 84 14.67 -9.45 23.76
CA LYS A 84 15.93 -9.98 24.32
C LYS A 84 16.18 -11.43 23.90
N LEU A 85 15.13 -12.26 23.94
CA LEU A 85 15.25 -13.66 23.51
C LEU A 85 15.56 -13.76 22.01
N LEU A 86 14.93 -12.94 21.17
CA LEU A 86 15.17 -12.96 19.73
C LEU A 86 16.59 -12.49 19.38
N GLU A 87 17.14 -11.54 20.11
CA GLU A 87 18.50 -11.03 19.93
C GLU A 87 19.57 -12.05 20.33
N THR A 88 19.29 -12.96 21.25
CA THR A 88 20.19 -14.09 21.52
C THR A 88 20.21 -15.11 20.38
N MET A 89 19.15 -15.16 19.55
CA MET A 89 19.02 -16.12 18.45
C MET A 89 19.51 -15.56 17.11
N ALA A 90 19.41 -14.23 16.89
CA ALA A 90 19.79 -13.59 15.64
C ALA A 90 20.09 -12.10 15.83
N SER A 91 21.02 -11.57 15.01
CA SER A 91 21.34 -10.15 15.05
C SER A 91 20.12 -9.26 14.74
N PRO A 92 20.00 -8.06 15.34
CA PRO A 92 18.91 -7.12 15.12
C PRO A 92 18.66 -6.83 13.62
N VAL A 93 19.75 -6.72 12.83
CA VAL A 93 19.67 -6.51 11.38
C VAL A 93 18.90 -7.65 10.67
N ARG A 94 19.16 -8.90 11.06
CA ARG A 94 18.49 -10.06 10.47
C ARG A 94 17.03 -10.15 10.91
N LEU A 95 16.72 -9.77 12.14
CA LEU A 95 15.34 -9.68 12.64
C LEU A 95 14.55 -8.61 11.89
N TYR A 96 15.14 -7.42 11.72
CA TYR A 96 14.54 -6.33 10.93
C TYR A 96 14.24 -6.77 9.49
N ALA A 97 15.25 -7.36 8.82
CA ALA A 97 15.11 -7.84 7.44
C ALA A 97 14.07 -8.98 7.30
N ALA A 98 13.96 -9.88 8.29
CA ALA A 98 12.97 -10.95 8.27
C ALA A 98 11.54 -10.41 8.35
N LYS A 99 11.29 -9.42 9.22
CA LYS A 99 9.98 -8.74 9.31
C LYS A 99 9.64 -7.99 8.02
N LEU A 100 10.61 -7.26 7.48
CA LEU A 100 10.44 -6.55 6.21
C LEU A 100 10.11 -7.52 5.07
N GLY A 101 10.86 -8.62 4.94
CA GLY A 101 10.64 -9.64 3.93
C GLY A 101 9.30 -10.35 4.07
N TRP A 102 8.85 -10.60 5.31
CA TRP A 102 7.52 -11.15 5.56
C TRP A 102 6.42 -10.19 5.09
N GLY A 103 6.50 -8.90 5.46
CA GLY A 103 5.55 -7.88 5.02
C GLY A 103 5.54 -7.72 3.50
N ALA A 104 6.71 -7.74 2.85
CA ALA A 104 6.84 -7.67 1.40
C ALA A 104 6.10 -8.80 0.70
N LEU A 105 6.25 -10.04 1.17
CA LEU A 105 5.58 -11.21 0.61
C LEU A 105 4.07 -11.17 0.83
N VAL A 106 3.63 -10.81 2.03
CA VAL A 106 2.19 -10.70 2.33
C VAL A 106 1.53 -9.64 1.47
N LEU A 107 2.14 -8.45 1.35
CA LEU A 107 1.62 -7.37 0.51
C LEU A 107 1.61 -7.77 -0.98
N ALA A 108 2.67 -8.43 -1.47
CA ALA A 108 2.70 -8.90 -2.86
C ALA A 108 1.56 -9.87 -3.16
N VAL A 109 1.35 -10.86 -2.31
CA VAL A 109 0.27 -11.85 -2.48
C VAL A 109 -1.10 -11.19 -2.43
N LEU A 110 -1.34 -10.32 -1.43
CA LEU A 110 -2.62 -9.63 -1.29
C LEU A 110 -2.92 -8.72 -2.50
N LEU A 111 -1.94 -7.97 -2.99
CA LEU A 111 -2.12 -7.07 -4.14
C LEU A 111 -2.32 -7.83 -5.45
N VAL A 112 -1.65 -8.97 -5.65
CA VAL A 112 -1.89 -9.83 -6.81
C VAL A 112 -3.30 -10.41 -6.79
N ILE A 113 -3.75 -10.95 -5.66
CA ILE A 113 -5.12 -11.46 -5.51
C ILE A 113 -6.13 -10.33 -5.76
N ARG A 114 -5.93 -9.16 -5.15
CA ARG A 114 -6.76 -7.97 -5.34
C ARG A 114 -6.86 -7.58 -6.82
N SER A 115 -5.73 -7.50 -7.52
CA SER A 115 -5.72 -7.15 -8.95
C SER A 115 -6.49 -8.18 -9.79
N GLY A 116 -6.36 -9.47 -9.47
CA GLY A 116 -7.16 -10.52 -10.11
C GLY A 116 -8.66 -10.36 -9.87
N LEU A 117 -9.06 -9.97 -8.65
CA LEU A 117 -10.47 -9.71 -8.32
C LEU A 117 -11.02 -8.49 -9.08
N PHE A 118 -10.25 -7.41 -9.22
CA PHE A 118 -10.67 -6.25 -10.01
C PHE A 118 -10.73 -6.56 -11.51
N LEU A 119 -9.85 -7.38 -12.03
CA LEU A 119 -9.98 -7.88 -13.40
C LEU A 119 -11.27 -8.68 -13.57
N ALA A 120 -11.61 -9.55 -12.62
CA ALA A 120 -12.87 -10.29 -12.64
C ALA A 120 -14.08 -9.37 -12.57
N VAL A 121 -14.06 -8.31 -11.75
CA VAL A 121 -15.11 -7.29 -11.70
C VAL A 121 -15.32 -6.63 -13.07
N GLY A 122 -14.24 -6.22 -13.75
CA GLY A 122 -14.34 -5.61 -15.08
C GLY A 122 -14.91 -6.56 -16.15
N LEU A 123 -14.59 -7.86 -16.04
CA LEU A 123 -15.16 -8.89 -16.92
C LEU A 123 -16.65 -9.10 -16.66
N VAL A 124 -17.07 -9.19 -15.40
CA VAL A 124 -18.49 -9.36 -15.01
C VAL A 124 -19.32 -8.15 -15.43
N LEU A 125 -18.78 -6.95 -15.31
CA LEU A 125 -19.43 -5.70 -15.70
C LEU A 125 -19.33 -5.40 -17.20
N ASN A 126 -18.70 -6.29 -17.99
CA ASN A 126 -18.53 -6.16 -19.43
C ASN A 126 -17.90 -4.84 -19.86
N PHE A 127 -16.78 -4.44 -19.23
CA PHE A 127 -16.05 -3.25 -19.63
C PHE A 127 -15.63 -3.34 -21.10
N SER A 128 -15.79 -2.26 -21.84
CA SER A 128 -15.48 -2.21 -23.27
C SER A 128 -13.98 -2.31 -23.55
N GLY A 129 -13.64 -2.95 -24.66
CA GLY A 129 -12.26 -3.06 -25.16
C GLY A 129 -11.44 -4.21 -24.53
N PRO A 130 -10.21 -4.39 -25.00
CA PRO A 130 -9.33 -5.46 -24.54
C PRO A 130 -8.82 -5.17 -23.12
N ILE A 131 -8.62 -6.23 -22.35
CA ILE A 131 -8.05 -6.13 -20.99
C ILE A 131 -6.62 -5.57 -21.09
N PRO A 132 -6.31 -4.46 -20.40
CA PRO A 132 -4.98 -3.85 -20.44
C PRO A 132 -4.00 -4.55 -19.46
N TRP A 133 -3.66 -5.81 -19.70
CA TRP A 133 -2.84 -6.66 -18.83
C TRP A 133 -1.56 -5.98 -18.34
N GLY A 134 -0.83 -5.35 -19.27
CA GLY A 134 0.42 -4.66 -18.96
C GLY A 134 0.23 -3.49 -17.99
N ARG A 135 -0.89 -2.76 -18.11
CA ARG A 135 -1.24 -1.66 -17.21
C ARG A 135 -1.62 -2.17 -15.82
N PHE A 136 -2.38 -3.27 -15.73
CA PHE A 136 -2.71 -3.89 -14.45
C PHE A 136 -1.47 -4.45 -13.75
N ALA A 137 -0.59 -5.12 -14.48
CA ALA A 137 0.67 -5.62 -13.92
C ALA A 137 1.54 -4.48 -13.39
N LEU A 138 1.68 -3.39 -14.18
CA LEU A 138 2.42 -2.21 -13.76
C LEU A 138 1.78 -1.51 -12.57
N PHE A 139 0.45 -1.35 -12.56
CA PHE A 139 -0.30 -0.78 -11.44
C PHE A 139 -0.07 -1.57 -10.14
N THR A 140 -0.16 -2.91 -10.22
CA THR A 140 0.10 -3.80 -9.08
C THR A 140 1.53 -3.65 -8.56
N LEU A 141 2.51 -3.57 -9.47
CA LEU A 141 3.91 -3.39 -9.11
C LEU A 141 4.15 -2.02 -8.44
N ILE A 142 3.57 -0.95 -8.98
CA ILE A 142 3.66 0.40 -8.40
C ILE A 142 2.99 0.43 -7.01
N SER A 143 1.77 -0.09 -6.89
CA SER A 143 1.07 -0.16 -5.61
C SER A 143 1.87 -0.95 -4.58
N TRP A 144 2.52 -2.05 -4.99
CA TRP A 144 3.42 -2.80 -4.12
C TRP A 144 4.66 -1.99 -3.73
N ALA A 145 5.31 -1.31 -4.67
CA ALA A 145 6.52 -0.52 -4.40
C ALA A 145 6.23 0.66 -3.45
N VAL A 146 5.13 1.39 -3.67
CA VAL A 146 4.68 2.46 -2.78
C VAL A 146 4.31 1.90 -1.41
N SER A 147 3.59 0.77 -1.36
CA SER A 147 3.25 0.10 -0.10
C SER A 147 4.50 -0.36 0.66
N MET A 148 5.55 -0.79 -0.02
CA MET A 148 6.82 -1.15 0.61
C MET A 148 7.56 0.04 1.20
N MET A 149 7.53 1.19 0.53
CA MET A 149 8.06 2.44 1.08
C MET A 149 7.34 2.83 2.36
N VAL A 150 5.99 2.84 2.33
CA VAL A 150 5.16 3.15 3.51
C VAL A 150 5.33 2.09 4.60
N TYR A 151 5.48 0.80 4.22
CA TYR A 151 5.72 -0.28 5.17
C TYR A 151 7.06 -0.13 5.89
N ALA A 152 8.12 0.27 5.20
CA ALA A 152 9.42 0.51 5.82
C ALA A 152 9.35 1.62 6.88
N LEU A 153 8.64 2.73 6.57
CA LEU A 153 8.35 3.80 7.53
C LEU A 153 7.55 3.27 8.72
N GLN A 154 6.44 2.60 8.44
CA GLN A 154 5.52 2.12 9.46
C GLN A 154 6.12 1.03 10.35
N GLN A 155 6.95 0.15 9.79
CA GLN A 155 7.71 -0.84 10.54
C GLN A 155 8.71 -0.16 11.48
N GLY A 156 9.41 0.88 11.01
CA GLY A 156 10.32 1.67 11.84
C GLY A 156 9.59 2.29 13.05
N LEU A 157 8.44 2.92 12.82
CA LEU A 157 7.59 3.47 13.87
C LEU A 157 7.10 2.40 14.85
N SER A 158 6.63 1.26 14.32
CA SER A 158 6.13 0.14 15.14
C SER A 158 7.22 -0.54 15.97
N LEU A 159 8.45 -0.54 15.51
CA LEU A 159 9.60 -1.02 16.28
C LEU A 159 10.05 0.00 17.33
N TRP A 160 9.92 1.30 17.03
CA TRP A 160 10.28 2.38 17.95
C TRP A 160 9.29 2.53 19.10
N PHE A 161 8.00 2.62 18.82
CA PHE A 161 6.96 2.79 19.82
C PHE A 161 6.64 1.48 20.53
N ALA A 162 6.70 1.47 21.87
CA ALA A 162 6.21 0.34 22.66
C ALA A 162 4.67 0.22 22.56
N ASN A 163 3.98 1.39 22.56
CA ASN A 163 2.54 1.45 22.34
C ASN A 163 2.20 1.39 20.86
N GLN A 164 1.70 0.25 20.40
CA GLN A 164 1.36 0.03 19.00
C GLN A 164 0.15 0.85 18.52
N ALA A 165 -0.68 1.36 19.42
CA ALA A 165 -1.74 2.29 19.06
C ALA A 165 -1.16 3.59 18.51
N ALA A 166 -0.06 4.11 19.06
CA ALA A 166 0.60 5.29 18.53
C ALA A 166 1.12 5.08 17.10
N ALA A 167 1.78 3.95 16.84
CA ALA A 167 2.23 3.61 15.50
C ALA A 167 1.06 3.49 14.51
N LEU A 168 -0.05 2.87 14.91
CA LEU A 168 -1.25 2.74 14.08
C LEU A 168 -1.89 4.10 13.79
N VAL A 169 -2.01 4.98 14.79
CA VAL A 169 -2.52 6.35 14.60
C VAL A 169 -1.68 7.12 13.59
N CYS A 170 -0.35 7.02 13.63
CA CYS A 170 0.52 7.62 12.62
C CYS A 170 0.18 7.11 11.20
N GLY A 171 -0.10 5.82 11.04
CA GLY A 171 -0.47 5.24 9.75
C GLY A 171 -1.84 5.72 9.27
N ILE A 172 -2.83 5.80 10.16
CA ILE A 172 -4.17 6.33 9.86
C ILE A 172 -4.09 7.81 9.47
N SER A 173 -3.37 8.62 10.25
CA SER A 173 -3.16 10.04 9.93
C SER A 173 -2.45 10.22 8.59
N GLY A 174 -1.48 9.34 8.30
CA GLY A 174 -0.80 9.28 7.01
C GLY A 174 -1.74 8.99 5.85
N SER A 175 -2.72 8.08 6.03
CA SER A 175 -3.74 7.80 5.01
C SER A 175 -4.56 9.04 4.66
N PHE A 176 -4.98 9.81 5.66
CA PHE A 176 -5.68 11.08 5.43
C PHE A 176 -4.78 12.12 4.75
N LEU A 177 -3.52 12.23 5.15
CA LEU A 177 -2.56 13.10 4.48
C LEU A 177 -2.34 12.68 3.02
N GLY A 178 -2.35 11.38 2.73
CA GLY A 178 -2.23 10.83 1.40
C GLY A 178 -3.33 11.32 0.47
N ILE A 179 -4.59 11.16 0.86
CA ILE A 179 -5.73 11.61 0.03
C ILE A 179 -5.77 13.14 -0.08
N LEU A 180 -5.55 13.86 1.04
CA LEU A 180 -5.55 15.32 1.03
C LEU A 180 -4.42 15.88 0.17
N SER A 181 -3.27 15.19 0.10
CA SER A 181 -2.14 15.62 -0.72
C SER A 181 -2.47 15.66 -2.20
N MET A 182 -3.45 14.88 -2.68
CA MET A 182 -3.87 14.89 -4.08
C MET A 182 -4.54 16.21 -4.51
N LEU A 183 -4.94 17.04 -3.56
CA LEU A 183 -5.45 18.39 -3.82
C LEU A 183 -4.34 19.42 -4.06
N PHE A 184 -3.09 19.04 -3.82
CA PHE A 184 -1.93 19.92 -3.97
C PHE A 184 -1.22 19.70 -5.32
N PRO A 185 -0.44 20.70 -5.75
CA PRO A 185 0.42 20.53 -6.93
C PRO A 185 1.41 19.36 -6.75
N PRO A 186 1.78 18.66 -7.84
CA PRO A 186 2.72 17.53 -7.80
C PRO A 186 4.03 17.81 -7.07
N ALA A 187 4.51 19.07 -7.11
CA ALA A 187 5.71 19.49 -6.41
C ALA A 187 5.61 19.31 -4.89
N LEU A 188 4.45 19.52 -4.29
CA LEU A 188 4.21 19.34 -2.86
C LEU A 188 3.92 17.87 -2.51
N ILE A 189 3.18 17.16 -3.36
CA ILE A 189 2.86 15.74 -3.14
C ILE A 189 4.14 14.91 -2.99
N ARG A 190 5.21 15.24 -3.69
CA ARG A 190 6.52 14.56 -3.63
C ARG A 190 7.13 14.47 -2.23
N PHE A 191 6.75 15.37 -1.34
CA PHE A 191 7.20 15.37 0.06
C PHE A 191 6.29 14.57 0.99
N VAL A 192 5.14 14.08 0.48
CA VAL A 192 4.18 13.30 1.25
C VAL A 192 4.27 11.82 0.83
N PRO A 193 4.91 10.94 1.62
CA PRO A 193 5.08 9.53 1.25
C PRO A 193 3.77 8.81 0.92
N TRP A 194 2.72 9.09 1.65
CA TRP A 194 1.40 8.49 1.43
C TRP A 194 0.69 9.00 0.16
N GLY A 195 1.09 10.16 -0.37
CA GLY A 195 0.56 10.73 -1.63
C GLY A 195 1.05 10.02 -2.90
N TYR A 196 2.06 9.15 -2.78
CA TYR A 196 2.64 8.49 -3.96
C TYR A 196 1.68 7.52 -4.66
N TYR A 197 0.63 7.03 -4.02
CA TYR A 197 -0.40 6.24 -4.69
C TYR A 197 -1.10 7.02 -5.81
N GLY A 198 -1.40 8.30 -5.57
CA GLY A 198 -1.94 9.19 -6.60
C GLY A 198 -0.89 9.77 -7.55
N LEU A 199 0.30 10.14 -7.02
CA LEU A 199 1.39 10.70 -7.82
C LEU A 199 1.87 9.72 -8.90
N MET A 200 1.81 8.41 -8.63
CA MET A 200 2.23 7.33 -9.52
C MET A 200 1.07 6.73 -10.33
N ALA A 201 -0.07 7.43 -10.41
CA ALA A 201 -1.24 6.97 -11.15
C ALA A 201 -0.92 6.74 -12.64
N LEU A 202 -1.54 5.72 -13.22
CA LEU A 202 -1.37 5.33 -14.64
C LEU A 202 -2.47 5.88 -15.54
N VAL A 203 -3.45 6.54 -14.95
CA VAL A 203 -4.58 7.14 -15.67
C VAL A 203 -4.76 8.57 -15.18
N GLY A 204 -4.83 9.49 -16.12
CA GLY A 204 -5.21 10.87 -15.91
C GLY A 204 -6.68 11.10 -16.30
N MET A 205 -7.24 12.20 -15.82
CA MET A 205 -8.60 12.63 -16.10
C MET A 205 -8.58 14.10 -16.54
N ASP A 206 -9.23 14.38 -17.67
CA ASP A 206 -9.53 15.72 -18.13
C ASP A 206 -11.02 15.97 -18.06
N TRP A 207 -11.40 17.05 -17.41
CA TRP A 207 -12.76 17.51 -17.31
C TRP A 207 -12.97 18.72 -18.22
N ASN A 208 -13.90 18.61 -19.16
CA ASN A 208 -14.29 19.72 -20.03
C ASN A 208 -15.53 20.41 -19.47
N GLU A 209 -15.38 21.64 -18.97
CA GLU A 209 -16.47 22.41 -18.35
C GLU A 209 -17.60 22.73 -19.34
N THR A 210 -17.29 22.93 -20.62
CA THR A 210 -18.26 23.32 -21.66
C THR A 210 -19.14 22.15 -22.08
N THR A 211 -18.53 20.98 -22.28
CA THR A 211 -19.27 19.77 -22.73
C THR A 211 -19.73 18.89 -21.59
N ARG A 212 -19.25 19.14 -20.35
CA ARG A 212 -19.45 18.30 -19.16
C ARG A 212 -19.05 16.85 -19.38
N VAL A 213 -18.11 16.59 -20.26
CA VAL A 213 -17.59 15.26 -20.57
C VAL A 213 -16.26 15.03 -19.85
N THR A 214 -16.19 13.90 -19.17
CA THR A 214 -14.93 13.40 -18.57
C THR A 214 -14.21 12.52 -19.58
N ARG A 215 -12.95 12.79 -19.82
CA ARG A 215 -12.07 11.95 -20.64
C ARG A 215 -10.97 11.38 -19.80
N PHE A 216 -10.81 10.04 -19.80
CA PHE A 216 -9.68 9.36 -19.21
C PHE A 216 -8.61 9.10 -20.26
N TYR A 217 -7.35 9.22 -19.86
CA TYR A 217 -6.22 8.93 -20.74
C TYR A 217 -5.10 8.21 -19.99
N TRP A 218 -4.35 7.37 -20.71
CA TRP A 218 -3.21 6.68 -20.17
C TRP A 218 -2.05 7.63 -19.93
N CYS A 219 -1.46 7.57 -18.76
CA CYS A 219 -0.23 8.27 -18.42
C CYS A 219 0.85 7.31 -17.92
N TRP A 220 2.06 7.83 -17.79
CA TRP A 220 3.20 7.13 -17.25
C TRP A 220 3.74 7.92 -16.06
N PRO A 221 4.17 7.23 -14.98
CA PRO A 221 4.85 7.90 -13.89
C PRO A 221 6.09 8.63 -14.41
N ARG A 222 6.34 9.82 -13.91
CA ARG A 222 7.55 10.56 -14.26
C ARG A 222 8.77 9.87 -13.68
N LEU A 223 9.86 9.81 -14.42
CA LEU A 223 11.10 9.17 -13.96
C LEU A 223 11.63 9.81 -12.67
N SER A 224 11.46 11.14 -12.51
CA SER A 224 11.77 11.86 -11.27
C SER A 224 10.99 11.35 -10.07
N ASP A 225 9.72 10.99 -10.24
CA ASP A 225 8.86 10.52 -9.15
C ASP A 225 9.20 9.09 -8.75
N VAL A 226 9.59 8.27 -9.74
CA VAL A 226 10.15 6.92 -9.48
C VAL A 226 11.48 7.02 -8.70
N ALA A 227 12.37 7.92 -9.11
CA ALA A 227 13.64 8.14 -8.41
C ALA A 227 13.42 8.58 -6.96
N LEU A 228 12.48 9.52 -6.73
CA LEU A 228 12.13 9.98 -5.38
C LEU A 228 11.48 8.87 -4.55
N LEU A 229 10.65 8.01 -5.12
CA LEU A 229 10.11 6.82 -4.45
C LEU A 229 11.24 5.91 -3.93
N LEU A 230 12.26 5.67 -4.75
CA LEU A 230 13.42 4.87 -4.37
C LEU A 230 14.25 5.54 -3.27
N ILE A 231 14.43 6.87 -3.35
CA ILE A 231 15.13 7.66 -2.32
C ILE A 231 14.38 7.58 -0.99
N TRP A 232 13.06 7.84 -0.96
CA TRP A 232 12.24 7.70 0.24
C TRP A 232 12.30 6.29 0.81
N SER A 233 12.21 5.28 -0.05
CA SER A 233 12.32 3.87 0.37
C SER A 233 13.66 3.59 1.04
N ALA A 234 14.76 4.05 0.45
CA ALA A 234 16.10 3.89 1.03
C ALA A 234 16.24 4.61 2.37
N ILE A 235 15.75 5.86 2.48
CA ILE A 235 15.77 6.63 3.73
C ILE A 235 15.03 5.88 4.83
N PHE A 236 13.78 5.45 4.60
CA PHE A 236 12.98 4.77 5.62
C PHE A 236 13.55 3.42 6.03
N LEU A 237 14.12 2.67 5.07
CA LEU A 237 14.79 1.40 5.35
C LEU A 237 16.06 1.61 6.21
N LEU A 238 16.89 2.57 5.85
CA LEU A 238 18.15 2.83 6.55
C LEU A 238 17.90 3.41 7.94
N VAL A 239 17.01 4.41 8.04
CA VAL A 239 16.68 5.04 9.32
C VAL A 239 15.97 4.04 10.24
N GLY A 240 14.96 3.31 9.75
CA GLY A 240 14.25 2.31 10.53
C GLY A 240 15.19 1.20 11.06
N ARG A 241 16.09 0.72 10.19
CA ARG A 241 17.14 -0.24 10.59
C ARG A 241 18.08 0.34 11.66
N ALA A 242 18.57 1.57 11.44
CA ALA A 242 19.53 2.21 12.35
C ALA A 242 18.93 2.44 13.74
N LEU A 243 17.68 2.91 13.78
CA LEU A 243 16.93 3.13 15.02
C LEU A 243 16.70 1.81 15.76
N PHE A 244 16.35 0.74 15.05
CA PHE A 244 16.13 -0.56 15.67
C PHE A 244 17.41 -1.17 16.24
N VAL A 245 18.53 -1.07 15.52
CA VAL A 245 19.84 -1.60 15.99
C VAL A 245 20.38 -0.82 17.20
N LYS A 246 20.08 0.49 17.29
CA LYS A 246 20.51 1.34 18.41
C LYS A 246 19.61 1.23 19.64
N LYS A 247 18.42 0.67 19.51
CA LYS A 247 17.49 0.51 20.61
C LYS A 247 18.03 -0.61 21.52
N GLU A 248 18.52 -0.23 22.70
CA GLU A 248 18.78 -1.17 23.77
C GLU A 248 17.45 -1.77 24.27
N VAL A 249 17.29 -3.06 24.14
CA VAL A 249 16.06 -3.78 24.50
C VAL A 249 16.26 -4.53 25.82
#